data_d0deb3d30346dd30f556e12d63a7e2ae
#
_entry.id   d0deb3d30346dd30f556e12d63a7e2ae
#
_cell.length_a   1.000
_cell.length_b   1.000
_cell.length_c   1.000
_cell.angle_alpha   90.00
_cell.angle_beta   90.00
_cell.angle_gamma   90.00
#
_symmetry.space_group_name_H-M   'P 1'
#
loop_
_entity.id
_entity.type
_entity.pdbx_description
1 polymer ?
#
loop_
_entity_poly.entity_id
_entity_poly.type
_entity_poly.pdbx_seq_one_letter_code
_entity_poly.pdbx_strand_id
1 'polypeptide(L)'
;MKNYLDLLELILESGETREDRTGVGTISSFGHQLKFDLRDGFPAVTTKKLAWKGVVSELLWFIEGSDDERRLAEIRYGDIRENLTDIKKFPTIWTGNADSQGKELGYKNTEMVKKLGPIYGVQWRNWDGCDQVKQLLQSLKHNPNSRRHILSAWNVSHIENCLLYTSPSPRDEL
;
A
#
# COMPACT_ATOMS: atom_id res chain seq x y z
N MET A 1 -2.87 20.67 6.57
CA MET A 1 -3.79 19.71 7.27
C MET A 1 -5.23 20.20 7.42
N LYS A 2 -5.51 21.50 7.33
CA LYS A 2 -6.88 22.03 7.50
C LYS A 2 -7.90 21.35 6.56
N ASN A 3 -7.61 21.31 5.26
CA ASN A 3 -8.47 20.66 4.27
C ASN A 3 -8.78 19.17 4.54
N TYR A 4 -7.87 18.44 5.19
CA TYR A 4 -8.13 17.06 5.64
C TYR A 4 -9.11 17.04 6.82
N LEU A 5 -8.95 17.93 7.80
CA LEU A 5 -9.85 18.06 8.94
C LEU A 5 -11.25 18.52 8.51
N ASP A 6 -11.31 19.52 7.62
CA ASP A 6 -12.58 20.01 7.05
C ASP A 6 -13.33 18.88 6.31
N LEU A 7 -12.61 18.00 5.61
CA LEU A 7 -13.23 16.82 4.98
C LEU A 7 -13.75 15.81 6.01
N LEU A 8 -13.01 15.55 7.10
CA LEU A 8 -13.51 14.66 8.16
C LEU A 8 -14.78 15.21 8.82
N GLU A 9 -14.82 16.52 9.11
CA GLU A 9 -16.00 17.19 9.64
C GLU A 9 -17.19 17.06 8.69
N LEU A 10 -16.98 17.36 7.40
CA LEU A 10 -18.01 17.20 6.37
C LEU A 10 -18.57 15.78 6.30
N ILE A 11 -17.71 14.76 6.37
CA ILE A 11 -18.18 13.36 6.34
C ILE A 11 -18.97 13.02 7.60
N LEU A 12 -18.56 13.52 8.76
CA LEU A 12 -19.30 13.28 10.00
C LEU A 12 -20.68 13.94 10.00
N GLU A 13 -20.79 15.14 9.40
CA GLU A 13 -22.03 15.91 9.37
C GLU A 13 -23.02 15.43 8.30
N SER A 14 -22.52 15.03 7.12
CA SER A 14 -23.35 14.78 5.94
C SER A 14 -23.14 13.41 5.28
N GLY A 15 -22.28 12.55 5.83
CA GLY A 15 -22.04 11.22 5.31
C GLY A 15 -23.18 10.24 5.58
N GLU A 16 -23.30 9.24 4.73
CA GLU A 16 -24.25 8.14 4.89
C GLU A 16 -23.68 7.04 5.78
N THR A 17 -24.44 6.61 6.77
CA THR A 17 -24.08 5.45 7.59
C THR A 17 -24.30 4.17 6.78
N ARG A 18 -23.30 3.30 6.74
CA ARG A 18 -23.33 1.99 6.09
C ARG A 18 -22.86 0.92 7.05
N GLU A 19 -23.50 -0.23 6.99
CA GLU A 19 -23.00 -1.42 7.69
C GLU A 19 -21.74 -1.94 6.97
N ASP A 20 -20.82 -2.47 7.75
CA ASP A 20 -19.66 -3.17 7.26
C ASP A 20 -19.59 -4.60 7.82
N ARG A 21 -18.63 -5.40 7.34
CA ARG A 21 -18.48 -6.80 7.76
C ARG A 21 -18.04 -6.95 9.24
N THR A 22 -17.56 -5.88 9.87
CA THR A 22 -17.10 -5.89 11.28
C THR A 22 -18.24 -5.61 12.26
N GLY A 23 -19.39 -5.14 11.78
CA GLY A 23 -20.54 -4.74 12.60
C GLY A 23 -20.37 -3.40 13.31
N VAL A 24 -19.24 -2.71 13.11
CA VAL A 24 -19.01 -1.36 13.68
C VAL A 24 -19.69 -0.29 12.81
N GLY A 25 -19.79 -0.53 11.51
CA GLY A 25 -20.32 0.40 10.53
C GLY A 25 -19.33 1.49 10.13
N THR A 26 -19.68 2.21 9.08
CA THR A 26 -18.90 3.33 8.56
C THR A 26 -19.81 4.51 8.23
N ILE A 27 -19.28 5.72 8.36
CA ILE A 27 -19.89 6.92 7.79
C ILE A 27 -19.10 7.26 6.51
N SER A 28 -19.76 7.30 5.38
CA SER A 28 -19.11 7.46 4.08
C SER A 28 -19.77 8.53 3.23
N SER A 29 -18.97 9.14 2.37
CA SER A 29 -19.44 10.05 1.32
C SER A 29 -18.78 9.69 0.00
N PHE A 30 -19.52 9.82 -1.10
CA PHE A 30 -19.04 9.47 -2.43
C PHE A 30 -18.14 10.55 -3.01
N GLY A 31 -16.83 10.31 -2.92
CA GLY A 31 -15.83 11.08 -3.66
C GLY A 31 -15.63 12.53 -3.24
N HIS A 32 -14.49 12.82 -2.66
CA HIS A 32 -14.05 14.18 -2.37
C HIS A 32 -12.63 14.38 -2.90
N GLN A 33 -12.35 15.61 -3.36
CA GLN A 33 -11.03 15.99 -3.84
C GLN A 33 -10.28 16.80 -2.79
N LEU A 34 -9.12 16.30 -2.36
CA LEU A 34 -8.15 17.07 -1.59
C LEU A 34 -7.04 17.58 -2.50
N LYS A 35 -6.66 18.85 -2.33
CA LYS A 35 -5.59 19.48 -3.10
C LYS A 35 -4.49 19.96 -2.16
N PHE A 36 -3.25 19.54 -2.45
CA PHE A 36 -2.07 19.91 -1.69
C PHE A 36 -1.04 20.56 -2.61
N ASP A 37 -0.42 21.65 -2.14
CA ASP A 37 0.74 22.24 -2.81
C ASP A 37 2.01 21.62 -2.23
N LEU A 38 2.72 20.84 -3.04
CA LEU A 38 3.93 20.13 -2.57
C LEU A 38 5.10 21.09 -2.32
N ARG A 39 5.00 22.37 -2.72
CA ARG A 39 5.98 23.40 -2.37
C ARG A 39 5.92 23.75 -0.87
N ASP A 40 4.76 23.53 -0.24
CA ASP A 40 4.57 23.69 1.20
C ASP A 40 5.07 22.49 2.01
N GLY A 41 5.57 21.46 1.33
CA GLY A 41 6.08 20.23 1.91
C GLY A 41 5.22 19.00 1.63
N PHE A 42 5.63 17.86 2.15
CA PHE A 42 4.91 16.61 1.99
C PHE A 42 3.64 16.60 2.87
N PRO A 43 2.46 16.27 2.33
CA PRO A 43 1.18 16.36 3.03
C PRO A 43 0.95 15.21 4.03
N ALA A 44 1.91 14.98 4.91
CA ALA A 44 1.78 13.96 5.95
C ALA A 44 0.69 14.34 6.96
N VAL A 45 -0.12 13.36 7.37
CA VAL A 45 -1.13 13.54 8.41
C VAL A 45 -0.43 13.80 9.75
N THR A 46 -0.80 14.90 10.42
CA THR A 46 -0.24 15.32 11.72
C THR A 46 -1.23 15.16 12.88
N THR A 47 -2.43 14.66 12.63
CA THR A 47 -3.47 14.45 13.64
C THR A 47 -3.21 13.24 14.54
N LYS A 48 -2.28 12.39 14.14
CA LYS A 48 -1.78 11.25 14.91
C LYS A 48 -0.29 11.03 14.66
N LYS A 49 0.37 10.27 15.52
CA LYS A 49 1.76 9.87 15.31
C LYS A 49 1.85 8.95 14.09
N LEU A 50 2.44 9.44 13.03
CA LEU A 50 2.65 8.66 11.80
C LEU A 50 3.87 7.74 11.96
N ALA A 51 3.71 6.46 11.59
CA ALA A 51 4.80 5.49 11.55
C ALA A 51 5.68 5.72 10.30
N TRP A 52 6.35 6.87 10.21
CA TRP A 52 7.05 7.35 9.03
C TRP A 52 8.04 6.34 8.44
N LYS A 53 8.81 5.68 9.31
CA LYS A 53 9.75 4.63 8.88
C LYS A 53 9.03 3.46 8.18
N GLY A 54 7.83 3.11 8.64
CA GLY A 54 6.98 2.11 8.02
C GLY A 54 6.53 2.54 6.62
N VAL A 55 6.01 3.77 6.51
CA VAL A 55 5.54 4.33 5.21
C VAL A 55 6.66 4.36 4.18
N VAL A 56 7.85 4.86 4.55
CA VAL A 56 8.99 4.96 3.63
C VAL A 56 9.51 3.59 3.23
N SER A 57 9.67 2.66 4.18
CA SER A 57 10.16 1.31 3.88
C SER A 57 9.22 0.55 2.94
N GLU A 58 7.91 0.69 3.13
CA GLU A 58 6.91 0.08 2.26
C GLU A 58 6.95 0.65 0.84
N LEU A 59 7.03 1.98 0.69
CA LEU A 59 7.17 2.61 -0.62
C LEU A 59 8.44 2.15 -1.35
N LEU A 60 9.57 2.08 -0.65
CA LEU A 60 10.83 1.59 -1.24
C LEU A 60 10.70 0.14 -1.69
N TRP A 61 10.07 -0.71 -0.89
CA TRP A 61 9.79 -2.09 -1.23
C TRP A 61 8.90 -2.22 -2.48
N PHE A 62 7.84 -1.40 -2.60
CA PHE A 62 7.01 -1.36 -3.82
C PHE A 62 7.82 -0.90 -5.04
N ILE A 63 8.69 0.10 -4.89
CA ILE A 63 9.55 0.58 -5.98
C ILE A 63 10.57 -0.50 -6.40
N GLU A 64 11.05 -1.33 -5.48
CA GLU A 64 11.88 -2.50 -5.83
C GLU A 64 11.09 -3.56 -6.64
N GLY A 65 9.76 -3.61 -6.53
CA GLY A 65 8.91 -4.61 -7.19
C GLY A 65 8.95 -5.98 -6.54
N SER A 66 9.38 -6.06 -5.29
CA SER A 66 9.40 -7.32 -4.54
C SER A 66 8.02 -7.64 -3.98
N ASP A 67 7.65 -8.93 -4.02
CA ASP A 67 6.47 -9.49 -3.35
C ASP A 67 6.83 -10.23 -2.04
N ASP A 68 8.12 -10.22 -1.66
CA ASP A 68 8.59 -10.90 -0.45
C ASP A 68 8.52 -9.96 0.76
N GLU A 69 7.63 -10.25 1.69
CA GLU A 69 7.41 -9.47 2.91
C GLU A 69 8.67 -9.42 3.78
N ARG A 70 9.51 -10.45 3.78
CA ARG A 70 10.79 -10.41 4.50
C ARG A 70 11.77 -9.39 3.92
N ARG A 71 11.66 -9.08 2.62
CA ARG A 71 12.42 -7.96 2.03
C ARG A 71 11.97 -6.61 2.59
N LEU A 72 10.66 -6.43 2.79
CA LEU A 72 10.16 -5.25 3.50
C LEU A 72 10.70 -5.16 4.93
N ALA A 73 10.79 -6.29 5.65
CA ALA A 73 11.38 -6.31 6.98
C ALA A 73 12.85 -5.87 6.97
N GLU A 74 13.65 -6.34 6.01
CA GLU A 74 15.05 -5.89 5.84
C GLU A 74 15.15 -4.37 5.69
N ILE A 75 14.34 -3.78 4.81
CA ILE A 75 14.32 -2.32 4.58
C ILE A 75 13.86 -1.58 5.85
N ARG A 76 12.82 -2.09 6.51
CA ARG A 76 12.23 -1.44 7.69
C ARG A 76 13.15 -1.45 8.89
N TYR A 77 13.78 -2.58 9.17
CA TYR A 77 14.62 -2.75 10.34
C TYR A 77 16.08 -2.39 10.09
N GLY A 78 16.52 -2.42 8.83
CA GLY A 78 17.90 -2.08 8.43
C GLY A 78 18.89 -3.17 8.82
N ASP A 79 18.46 -4.43 8.76
CA ASP A 79 19.26 -5.59 9.12
C ASP A 79 19.12 -6.69 8.05
N ILE A 80 20.01 -7.67 8.07
CA ILE A 80 19.98 -8.81 7.17
C ILE A 80 18.89 -9.81 7.58
N ARG A 81 18.40 -10.56 6.63
CA ARG A 81 17.25 -11.48 6.77
C ARG A 81 17.44 -12.52 7.87
N GLU A 82 18.63 -13.04 8.00
CA GLU A 82 19.01 -14.06 8.99
C GLU A 82 18.79 -13.60 10.43
N ASN A 83 18.92 -12.30 10.68
CA ASN A 83 18.69 -11.70 12.00
C ASN A 83 17.22 -11.37 12.26
N LEU A 84 16.37 -11.42 11.23
CA LEU A 84 14.98 -11.00 11.25
C LEU A 84 13.98 -12.16 11.22
N THR A 85 14.43 -13.39 11.52
CA THR A 85 13.61 -14.62 11.47
C THR A 85 12.57 -14.71 12.58
N ASP A 86 12.77 -14.02 13.70
CA ASP A 86 11.73 -13.89 14.74
C ASP A 86 10.63 -12.93 14.30
N ILE A 87 9.62 -13.48 13.65
CA ILE A 87 8.50 -12.73 13.07
C ILE A 87 7.70 -11.96 14.14
N LYS A 88 7.62 -12.47 15.37
CA LYS A 88 6.93 -11.78 16.46
C LYS A 88 7.67 -10.51 16.89
N LYS A 89 9.00 -10.53 16.80
CA LYS A 89 9.86 -9.39 17.14
C LYS A 89 9.98 -8.40 15.98
N PHE A 90 9.98 -8.90 14.75
CA PHE A 90 10.20 -8.11 13.52
C PHE A 90 9.03 -8.22 12.53
N PRO A 91 7.77 -7.93 12.94
CA PRO A 91 6.63 -7.96 12.04
C PRO A 91 6.62 -6.75 11.11
N THR A 92 6.00 -6.92 9.96
CA THR A 92 5.53 -5.79 9.13
C THR A 92 4.01 -5.78 9.09
N ILE A 93 3.40 -4.72 8.54
CA ILE A 93 1.94 -4.68 8.37
C ILE A 93 1.44 -5.76 7.39
N TRP A 94 2.33 -6.32 6.55
CA TRP A 94 2.04 -7.34 5.54
C TRP A 94 2.26 -8.78 6.05
N THR A 95 2.76 -8.95 7.26
CA THR A 95 3.09 -10.30 7.78
C THR A 95 1.85 -11.19 7.86
N GLY A 96 0.74 -10.68 8.42
CA GLY A 96 -0.53 -11.43 8.50
C GLY A 96 -1.07 -11.81 7.12
N ASN A 97 -1.04 -10.86 6.17
CA ASN A 97 -1.48 -11.10 4.81
C ASN A 97 -0.63 -12.18 4.10
N ALA A 98 0.69 -12.16 4.30
CA ALA A 98 1.56 -13.19 3.73
C ALA A 98 1.28 -14.57 4.32
N ASP A 99 0.93 -14.64 5.61
CA ASP A 99 0.62 -15.90 6.30
C ASP A 99 -0.76 -16.48 5.92
N SER A 100 -1.76 -15.63 5.62
CA SER A 100 -3.10 -16.07 5.19
C SER A 100 -3.21 -16.16 3.67
N GLN A 101 -3.28 -15.04 2.99
CA GLN A 101 -3.57 -14.97 1.56
C GLN A 101 -2.41 -15.48 0.69
N GLY A 102 -1.16 -15.24 1.10
CA GLY A 102 -0.02 -15.84 0.40
C GLY A 102 -0.10 -17.36 0.39
N LYS A 103 -0.59 -17.96 1.49
CA LYS A 103 -0.84 -19.40 1.58
C LYS A 103 -2.01 -19.85 0.70
N GLU A 104 -3.10 -19.07 0.65
CA GLU A 104 -4.27 -19.35 -0.22
C GLU A 104 -3.88 -19.32 -1.69
N LEU A 105 -2.97 -18.43 -2.08
CA LEU A 105 -2.37 -18.38 -3.42
C LEU A 105 -1.36 -19.52 -3.70
N GLY A 106 -1.14 -20.42 -2.75
CA GLY A 106 -0.30 -21.60 -2.90
C GLY A 106 1.20 -21.38 -2.60
N TYR A 107 1.58 -20.23 -2.06
CA TYR A 107 2.97 -19.99 -1.68
C TYR A 107 3.34 -20.77 -0.40
N LYS A 108 4.53 -21.37 -0.42
CA LYS A 108 5.13 -22.04 0.74
C LYS A 108 5.92 -21.02 1.57
N ASN A 109 5.21 -20.20 2.31
CA ASN A 109 5.80 -19.15 3.12
C ASN A 109 6.51 -19.74 4.35
N THR A 110 7.67 -19.16 4.67
CA THR A 110 8.53 -19.53 5.80
C THR A 110 8.97 -18.28 6.54
N GLU A 111 9.74 -18.42 7.62
CA GLU A 111 10.34 -17.29 8.34
C GLU A 111 11.39 -16.55 7.50
N MET A 112 11.95 -17.20 6.48
CA MET A 112 12.95 -16.62 5.57
C MET A 112 12.36 -15.98 4.31
N VAL A 113 11.22 -16.47 3.82
CA VAL A 113 10.58 -16.00 2.58
C VAL A 113 9.07 -15.99 2.76
N LYS A 114 8.43 -14.85 2.55
CA LYS A 114 6.99 -14.68 2.65
C LYS A 114 6.44 -13.95 1.42
N LYS A 115 6.00 -14.74 0.46
CA LYS A 115 5.45 -14.27 -0.81
C LYS A 115 4.00 -13.81 -0.66
N LEU A 116 3.68 -12.72 -1.35
CA LEU A 116 2.36 -12.10 -1.40
C LEU A 116 1.73 -12.13 -2.81
N GLY A 117 2.55 -12.40 -3.84
CA GLY A 117 2.09 -12.42 -5.22
C GLY A 117 1.99 -11.04 -5.86
N PRO A 118 1.02 -10.82 -6.78
CA PRO A 118 0.97 -9.64 -7.65
C PRO A 118 0.46 -8.38 -6.94
N ILE A 119 1.11 -7.97 -5.85
CA ILE A 119 0.83 -6.73 -5.10
C ILE A 119 1.26 -5.47 -5.88
N TYR A 120 1.03 -4.27 -5.29
CA TYR A 120 1.27 -2.95 -5.92
C TYR A 120 2.63 -2.83 -6.60
N GLY A 121 3.71 -3.16 -5.90
CA GLY A 121 5.07 -3.03 -6.41
C GLY A 121 5.36 -3.96 -7.58
N VAL A 122 4.83 -5.19 -7.54
CA VAL A 122 4.95 -6.14 -8.66
C VAL A 122 4.27 -5.59 -9.90
N GLN A 123 3.03 -5.06 -9.76
CA GLN A 123 2.31 -4.45 -10.87
C GLN A 123 3.03 -3.22 -11.44
N TRP A 124 3.69 -2.43 -10.58
CA TRP A 124 4.43 -1.25 -11.01
C TRP A 124 5.72 -1.59 -11.77
N ARG A 125 6.39 -2.68 -11.39
CA ARG A 125 7.69 -3.05 -11.94
C ARG A 125 7.63 -4.12 -13.02
N ASN A 126 6.56 -4.91 -13.04
CA ASN A 126 6.40 -6.00 -14.01
C ASN A 126 4.92 -6.31 -14.28
N TRP A 127 4.21 -5.41 -14.95
CA TRP A 127 2.88 -5.70 -15.47
C TRP A 127 3.01 -6.39 -16.82
N ASP A 128 2.94 -7.72 -16.84
CA ASP A 128 3.10 -8.55 -18.05
C ASP A 128 4.34 -8.15 -18.89
N GLY A 129 5.47 -7.94 -18.22
CA GLY A 129 6.73 -7.50 -18.85
C GLY A 129 6.89 -5.98 -18.96
N CYS A 130 5.89 -5.19 -18.58
CA CYS A 130 5.95 -3.73 -18.61
C CYS A 130 6.41 -3.18 -17.26
N ASP A 131 7.58 -2.52 -17.23
CA ASP A 131 8.06 -1.74 -16.08
C ASP A 131 7.48 -0.32 -16.14
N GLN A 132 6.34 -0.11 -15.48
CA GLN A 132 5.63 1.16 -15.47
C GLN A 132 6.44 2.30 -14.83
N VAL A 133 7.19 2.02 -13.76
CA VAL A 133 8.02 3.03 -13.08
C VAL A 133 9.11 3.54 -14.01
N LYS A 134 9.80 2.64 -14.71
CA LYS A 134 10.82 3.01 -15.71
C LYS A 134 10.23 3.84 -16.83
N GLN A 135 9.09 3.43 -17.39
CA GLN A 135 8.40 4.16 -18.46
C GLN A 135 7.94 5.54 -17.99
N LEU A 136 7.36 5.63 -16.80
CA LEU A 136 6.93 6.90 -16.20
C LEU A 136 8.11 7.87 -16.04
N LEU A 137 9.21 7.43 -15.46
CA LEU A 137 10.41 8.26 -15.28
C LEU A 137 10.99 8.75 -16.62
N GLN A 138 11.03 7.87 -17.63
CA GLN A 138 11.45 8.25 -18.98
C GLN A 138 10.50 9.28 -19.60
N SER A 139 9.19 9.07 -19.47
CA SER A 139 8.17 9.98 -19.98
C SER A 139 8.25 11.35 -19.31
N LEU A 140 8.39 11.41 -18.00
CA LEU A 140 8.56 12.66 -17.24
C LEU A 140 9.82 13.43 -17.69
N LYS A 141 10.93 12.69 -17.97
CA LYS A 141 12.17 13.32 -18.41
C LYS A 141 12.08 13.89 -19.83
N HIS A 142 11.42 13.20 -20.76
CA HIS A 142 11.40 13.58 -22.16
C HIS A 142 10.19 14.44 -22.57
N ASN A 143 9.05 14.25 -21.89
CA ASN A 143 7.81 14.97 -22.16
C ASN A 143 7.02 15.23 -20.87
N PRO A 144 7.46 16.15 -20.00
CA PRO A 144 6.86 16.39 -18.70
C PRO A 144 5.40 16.87 -18.75
N ASN A 145 4.97 17.40 -19.90
CA ASN A 145 3.59 17.87 -20.11
C ASN A 145 2.66 16.82 -20.73
N SER A 146 3.11 15.56 -20.85
CA SER A 146 2.29 14.49 -21.36
C SER A 146 1.04 14.28 -20.50
N ARG A 147 -0.08 14.01 -21.13
CA ARG A 147 -1.34 13.59 -20.46
C ARG A 147 -1.40 12.06 -20.22
N ARG A 148 -0.29 11.36 -20.43
CA ARG A 148 -0.20 9.89 -20.36
C ARG A 148 0.78 9.42 -19.29
N HIS A 149 1.00 10.22 -18.24
CA HIS A 149 1.74 9.80 -17.07
C HIS A 149 0.82 8.98 -16.19
N ILE A 150 0.92 7.66 -16.29
CA ILE A 150 0.07 6.71 -15.57
C ILE A 150 0.96 5.72 -14.83
N LEU A 151 0.62 5.45 -13.58
CA LEU A 151 1.12 4.36 -12.76
C LEU A 151 -0.08 3.70 -12.11
N SER A 152 -0.39 2.47 -12.49
CA SER A 152 -1.55 1.73 -12.00
C SER A 152 -1.16 0.41 -11.38
N ALA A 153 -1.81 0.03 -10.28
CA ALA A 153 -1.73 -1.31 -9.71
C ALA A 153 -2.98 -2.14 -10.00
N TRP A 154 -4.03 -1.53 -10.59
CA TRP A 154 -5.29 -2.19 -10.91
C TRP A 154 -5.17 -3.03 -12.18
N ASN A 155 -4.71 -4.28 -12.02
CA ASN A 155 -4.61 -5.24 -13.11
C ASN A 155 -5.87 -6.11 -13.16
N VAL A 156 -6.72 -5.89 -14.15
CA VAL A 156 -8.01 -6.59 -14.31
C VAL A 156 -7.83 -8.10 -14.41
N SER A 157 -6.73 -8.57 -15.01
CA SER A 157 -6.44 -10.00 -15.13
C SER A 157 -6.07 -10.67 -13.81
N HIS A 158 -5.71 -9.89 -12.78
CA HIS A 158 -5.25 -10.39 -11.49
C HIS A 158 -6.20 -10.03 -10.34
N ILE A 159 -7.39 -9.51 -10.61
CA ILE A 159 -8.34 -9.07 -9.57
C ILE A 159 -8.63 -10.18 -8.56
N GLU A 160 -8.86 -11.39 -9.03
CA GLU A 160 -9.15 -12.55 -8.17
C GLU A 160 -7.92 -13.07 -7.40
N ASN A 161 -6.72 -12.72 -7.84
CA ASN A 161 -5.45 -13.21 -7.29
C ASN A 161 -4.66 -12.13 -6.54
N CYS A 162 -5.17 -10.90 -6.53
CA CYS A 162 -4.47 -9.78 -5.93
C CYS A 162 -5.01 -9.52 -4.52
N LEU A 163 -4.13 -9.51 -3.55
CA LEU A 163 -4.40 -9.16 -2.16
C LEU A 163 -5.13 -7.83 -1.98
N LEU A 164 -4.92 -6.90 -2.89
CA LEU A 164 -5.47 -5.55 -2.86
C LEU A 164 -6.98 -5.48 -2.88
N TYR A 165 -7.63 -6.49 -3.45
CA TYR A 165 -9.07 -6.46 -3.71
C TYR A 165 -9.87 -7.31 -2.72
N THR A 166 -9.19 -8.19 -1.99
CA THR A 166 -9.82 -9.13 -1.06
C THR A 166 -9.39 -8.95 0.38
N SER A 167 -8.31 -8.18 0.61
CA SER A 167 -7.78 -7.97 1.95
C SER A 167 -8.68 -7.06 2.78
N PRO A 168 -9.01 -7.44 4.01
CA PRO A 168 -9.51 -6.50 4.98
C PRO A 168 -8.52 -5.34 5.14
N SER A 169 -9.03 -4.11 5.18
CA SER A 169 -8.20 -2.97 5.57
C SER A 169 -7.59 -3.23 6.95
N PRO A 170 -6.35 -2.78 7.23
CA PRO A 170 -5.81 -2.83 8.60
C PRO A 170 -6.71 -2.18 9.67
N ARG A 171 -7.74 -1.45 9.25
CA ARG A 171 -8.79 -0.93 10.13
C ARG A 171 -9.81 -1.99 10.57
N ASP A 172 -9.88 -3.09 9.83
CA ASP A 172 -10.87 -4.14 10.07
C ASP A 172 -10.38 -5.16 11.12
N GLU A 173 -9.16 -5.01 11.63
CA GLU A 173 -8.54 -5.89 12.63
C GLU A 173 -8.38 -5.25 14.02
N LEU A 174 -8.97 -4.06 14.25
CA LEU A 174 -8.93 -3.36 15.54
C LEU A 174 -10.23 -3.50 16.30
#